data_6d6ba463df162e9acef6969981db9293
#
_entry.id   6d6ba463df162e9acef6969981db9293
#
_cell.length_a   1.000
_cell.length_b   1.000
_cell.length_c   1.000
_cell.angle_alpha   90.00
_cell.angle_beta   90.00
_cell.angle_gamma   90.00
#
_symmetry.space_group_name_H-M   'P 1'
#
loop_
_entity.id
_entity.type
_entity.pdbx_description
1 polymer ?
#
loop_
_entity_poly.entity_id
_entity_poly.type
_entity_poly.pdbx_seq_one_letter_code
_entity_poly.pdbx_strand_id
1 'polypeptide(L)'
;AYRRSGLEIKPDANGNKVLYSSDIRLIVRSTDEKVGKIVLNKIASGKDYKQAKARAQAIDFNYNFNKNTNELILDGYFLTDITNKYRDQQIEVILYLPVNTRLIAATNTRSFHKNEPIYRDILILGDEEKTLLITPEGTQCLDCIEESNTIIDANIQAPSPPTPPVPIEPVVPVVPVNTNQN
;
A
#
# COMPACT_ATOMS: atom_id res chain seq x y z
N ALA A 1 13.78 -21.43 -15.97
CA ALA A 1 14.67 -21.21 -14.81
C ALA A 1 14.04 -20.09 -13.97
N TYR A 2 13.39 -20.43 -12.88
CA TYR A 2 12.94 -19.45 -11.89
C TYR A 2 14.18 -18.81 -11.28
N ARG A 3 14.47 -17.56 -11.62
CA ARG A 3 15.40 -16.73 -10.86
C ARG A 3 14.69 -16.44 -9.52
N ARG A 4 15.00 -17.23 -8.50
CA ARG A 4 14.62 -16.92 -7.13
C ARG A 4 15.54 -15.80 -6.68
N SER A 5 15.02 -14.59 -6.72
CA SER A 5 15.70 -13.40 -6.25
C SER A 5 15.98 -13.55 -4.76
N GLY A 6 17.22 -13.33 -4.34
CA GLY A 6 17.60 -13.23 -2.94
C GLY A 6 18.14 -14.48 -2.26
N LEU A 7 18.41 -15.59 -2.99
CA LEU A 7 19.08 -16.76 -2.42
C LEU A 7 20.58 -16.71 -2.70
N GLU A 8 21.40 -16.69 -1.66
CA GLU A 8 22.85 -16.66 -1.76
C GLU A 8 23.49 -17.61 -0.73
N ILE A 9 24.71 -18.06 -1.02
CA ILE A 9 25.55 -18.77 -0.03
C ILE A 9 26.56 -17.77 0.49
N LYS A 10 26.53 -17.52 1.82
CA LYS A 10 27.41 -16.58 2.50
C LYS A 10 28.07 -17.24 3.71
N PRO A 11 29.24 -16.78 4.15
CA PRO A 11 29.78 -17.16 5.46
C PRO A 11 28.97 -16.48 6.56
N ASP A 12 28.70 -17.24 7.65
CA ASP A 12 28.21 -16.67 8.90
C ASP A 12 29.34 -15.97 9.69
N ALA A 13 29.04 -15.44 10.88
CA ALA A 13 30.01 -14.80 11.75
C ALA A 13 31.18 -15.73 12.18
N ASN A 14 30.99 -17.06 12.11
CA ASN A 14 31.97 -18.07 12.44
C ASN A 14 32.70 -18.64 11.20
N GLY A 15 32.40 -18.11 10.01
CA GLY A 15 32.98 -18.57 8.74
C GLY A 15 32.31 -19.82 8.14
N ASN A 16 31.24 -20.35 8.74
CA ASN A 16 30.49 -21.46 8.18
C ASN A 16 29.64 -21.02 7.00
N LYS A 17 29.53 -21.86 5.97
CA LYS A 17 28.67 -21.57 4.83
C LYS A 17 27.20 -21.74 5.21
N VAL A 18 26.43 -20.68 5.04
CA VAL A 18 24.98 -20.67 5.28
C VAL A 18 24.24 -20.23 4.02
N LEU A 19 23.00 -20.65 3.90
CA LEU A 19 22.07 -20.13 2.91
C LEU A 19 21.46 -18.84 3.47
N TYR A 20 21.62 -17.77 2.71
CA TYR A 20 21.00 -16.47 2.93
C TYR A 20 19.79 -16.34 2.01
N SER A 21 18.67 -15.89 2.52
CA SER A 21 17.47 -15.64 1.71
C SER A 21 16.69 -14.44 2.21
N SER A 22 16.16 -13.65 1.28
CA SER A 22 15.22 -12.56 1.53
C SER A 22 13.77 -12.94 1.19
N ASP A 23 13.45 -14.24 1.12
CA ASP A 23 12.07 -14.69 0.89
C ASP A 23 11.22 -14.55 2.16
N ILE A 24 10.90 -13.30 2.46
CA ILE A 24 10.13 -12.87 3.62
C ILE A 24 8.85 -12.19 3.11
N ARG A 25 7.74 -12.45 3.78
CA ARG A 25 6.46 -11.78 3.57
C ARG A 25 6.07 -11.05 4.84
N LEU A 26 5.77 -9.77 4.72
CA LEU A 26 5.16 -8.98 5.79
C LEU A 26 3.67 -8.83 5.46
N ILE A 27 2.83 -9.25 6.39
CA ILE A 27 1.37 -9.21 6.28
C ILE A 27 0.85 -8.44 7.50
N VAL A 28 0.06 -7.41 7.28
CA VAL A 28 -0.57 -6.63 8.35
C VAL A 28 -2.06 -6.91 8.36
N ARG A 29 -2.62 -7.15 9.54
CA ARG A 29 -4.05 -7.42 9.75
C ARG A 29 -4.58 -6.60 10.90
N SER A 30 -5.85 -6.25 10.84
CA SER A 30 -6.55 -5.66 11.98
C SER A 30 -6.95 -6.74 12.99
N THR A 31 -7.12 -6.33 14.24
CA THR A 31 -7.68 -7.17 15.31
C THR A 31 -8.51 -6.33 16.27
N ASP A 32 -9.56 -6.94 16.83
CA ASP A 32 -10.37 -6.35 17.89
C ASP A 32 -9.72 -6.51 19.29
N GLU A 33 -8.63 -7.28 19.37
CA GLU A 33 -7.86 -7.42 20.61
C GLU A 33 -7.19 -6.10 20.97
N LYS A 34 -7.06 -5.80 22.27
CA LYS A 34 -6.45 -4.55 22.77
C LYS A 34 -4.94 -4.48 22.58
N VAL A 35 -4.30 -5.63 22.36
CA VAL A 35 -2.84 -5.74 22.27
C VAL A 35 -2.47 -6.30 20.91
N GLY A 36 -1.51 -5.65 20.24
CA GLY A 36 -0.96 -6.13 18.99
C GLY A 36 -0.21 -7.45 19.18
N LYS A 37 -0.15 -8.27 18.12
CA LYS A 37 0.45 -9.60 18.13
C LYS A 37 1.29 -9.82 16.89
N ILE A 38 2.47 -10.38 17.04
CA ILE A 38 3.30 -10.88 15.95
C ILE A 38 3.15 -12.40 15.88
N VAL A 39 2.88 -12.93 14.70
CA VAL A 39 2.94 -14.35 14.39
C VAL A 39 4.03 -14.57 13.36
N LEU A 40 4.98 -15.45 13.67
CA LEU A 40 6.08 -15.79 12.80
C LEU A 40 5.89 -17.22 12.30
N ASN A 41 5.62 -17.36 10.99
CA ASN A 41 5.51 -18.64 10.32
C ASN A 41 6.81 -18.94 9.59
N LYS A 42 7.50 -20.00 9.99
CA LYS A 42 8.67 -20.55 9.29
C LYS A 42 8.21 -21.69 8.40
N ILE A 43 8.42 -21.56 7.11
CA ILE A 43 7.91 -22.50 6.08
C ILE A 43 9.11 -23.18 5.40
N ALA A 44 9.00 -24.46 5.15
CA ALA A 44 9.97 -25.22 4.35
C ALA A 44 9.33 -26.47 3.77
N SER A 45 9.90 -26.96 2.65
CA SER A 45 9.54 -28.24 2.04
C SER A 45 10.48 -29.36 2.47
N GLY A 46 9.97 -30.60 2.53
CA GLY A 46 10.71 -31.82 2.85
C GLY A 46 10.08 -33.02 2.17
N LYS A 47 10.78 -34.16 2.18
CA LYS A 47 10.23 -35.44 1.67
C LYS A 47 9.08 -35.95 2.53
N ASP A 48 9.06 -35.55 3.81
CA ASP A 48 8.05 -35.88 4.80
C ASP A 48 7.89 -34.73 5.79
N TYR A 49 6.84 -34.77 6.61
CA TYR A 49 6.53 -33.76 7.60
C TYR A 49 7.67 -33.51 8.60
N LYS A 50 8.33 -34.59 9.08
CA LYS A 50 9.44 -34.48 10.06
C LYS A 50 10.60 -33.69 9.47
N GLN A 51 10.97 -33.96 8.23
CA GLN A 51 12.06 -33.27 7.56
C GLN A 51 11.69 -31.81 7.22
N ALA A 52 10.45 -31.56 6.73
CA ALA A 52 9.97 -30.20 6.49
C ALA A 52 9.99 -29.36 7.76
N LYS A 53 9.47 -29.90 8.88
CA LYS A 53 9.47 -29.26 10.19
C LYS A 53 10.86 -28.95 10.69
N ALA A 54 11.79 -29.90 10.61
CA ALA A 54 13.18 -29.69 11.02
C ALA A 54 13.87 -28.57 10.24
N ARG A 55 13.64 -28.48 8.94
CA ARG A 55 14.16 -27.40 8.08
C ARG A 55 13.56 -26.05 8.44
N ALA A 56 12.24 -25.98 8.65
CA ALA A 56 11.57 -24.76 9.06
C ALA A 56 12.09 -24.27 10.43
N GLN A 57 12.29 -25.17 11.38
CA GLN A 57 12.87 -24.85 12.70
C GLN A 57 14.31 -24.36 12.62
N ALA A 58 15.08 -24.83 11.64
CA ALA A 58 16.46 -24.43 11.41
C ALA A 58 16.62 -23.06 10.73
N ILE A 59 15.54 -22.39 10.38
CA ILE A 59 15.57 -21.03 9.87
C ILE A 59 15.89 -20.08 11.01
N ASP A 60 16.96 -19.29 10.86
CA ASP A 60 17.33 -18.22 11.79
C ASP A 60 16.83 -16.89 11.26
N PHE A 61 15.89 -16.28 11.98
CA PHE A 61 15.25 -15.00 11.68
C PHE A 61 14.90 -14.30 12.97
N ASN A 62 15.28 -13.03 13.09
CA ASN A 62 15.10 -12.24 14.29
C ASN A 62 14.23 -11.01 14.06
N TYR A 63 13.65 -10.55 15.15
CA TYR A 63 12.98 -9.26 15.23
C TYR A 63 13.19 -8.64 16.60
N ASN A 64 13.09 -7.33 16.69
CA ASN A 64 13.21 -6.58 17.93
C ASN A 64 12.04 -5.58 18.04
N PHE A 65 11.40 -5.53 19.19
CA PHE A 65 10.38 -4.52 19.50
C PHE A 65 10.88 -3.58 20.58
N ASN A 66 11.12 -2.34 20.21
CA ASN A 66 11.49 -1.27 21.14
C ASN A 66 10.22 -0.63 21.72
N LYS A 67 9.92 -0.93 22.99
CA LYS A 67 8.74 -0.41 23.68
C LYS A 67 8.78 1.11 23.90
N ASN A 68 9.98 1.71 23.98
CA ASN A 68 10.11 3.14 24.26
C ASN A 68 9.79 4.00 23.01
N THR A 69 10.19 3.52 21.83
CA THR A 69 9.92 4.18 20.55
C THR A 69 8.70 3.62 19.84
N ASN A 70 8.12 2.53 20.37
CA ASN A 70 7.04 1.78 19.77
C ASN A 70 7.37 1.30 18.35
N GLU A 71 8.62 0.88 18.15
CA GLU A 71 9.19 0.51 16.86
C GLU A 71 9.43 -0.99 16.78
N LEU A 72 8.95 -1.61 15.70
CA LEU A 72 9.22 -2.99 15.36
C LEU A 72 10.27 -3.06 14.25
N ILE A 73 11.40 -3.67 14.53
CA ILE A 73 12.49 -3.90 13.59
C ILE A 73 12.50 -5.38 13.24
N LEU A 74 12.45 -5.69 11.93
CA LEU A 74 12.51 -7.04 11.40
C LEU A 74 13.80 -7.23 10.61
N ASP A 75 14.40 -8.42 10.70
CA ASP A 75 15.48 -8.78 9.78
C ASP A 75 14.99 -8.76 8.34
N GLY A 76 15.76 -8.20 7.43
CA GLY A 76 15.46 -8.18 5.99
C GLY A 76 15.83 -9.49 5.27
N TYR A 77 16.34 -10.47 6.00
CA TYR A 77 16.76 -11.79 5.51
C TYR A 77 16.69 -12.83 6.62
N PHE A 78 16.79 -14.09 6.23
CA PHE A 78 16.98 -15.19 7.16
C PHE A 78 18.16 -16.06 6.73
N LEU A 79 18.69 -16.81 7.68
CA LEU A 79 19.76 -17.75 7.47
C LEU A 79 19.29 -19.19 7.74
N THR A 80 19.87 -20.14 7.03
CA THR A 80 19.71 -21.55 7.33
C THR A 80 20.98 -22.32 6.95
N ASP A 81 21.26 -23.44 7.62
CA ASP A 81 22.42 -24.27 7.32
C ASP A 81 22.38 -24.76 5.86
N ILE A 82 23.54 -24.75 5.20
CA ILE A 82 23.68 -25.17 3.82
C ILE A 82 23.27 -26.63 3.59
N THR A 83 23.40 -27.50 4.61
CA THR A 83 22.99 -28.91 4.56
C THR A 83 21.49 -29.08 4.39
N ASN A 84 20.68 -28.08 4.80
CA ASN A 84 19.24 -28.06 4.58
C ASN A 84 18.89 -27.90 3.11
N LYS A 85 19.83 -27.43 2.28
CA LYS A 85 19.62 -27.07 0.89
C LYS A 85 18.44 -26.10 0.74
N TYR A 86 18.29 -25.47 -0.39
CA TYR A 86 17.08 -24.71 -0.65
C TYR A 86 15.89 -25.67 -0.86
N ARG A 87 14.86 -25.50 -0.07
CA ARG A 87 13.63 -26.30 -0.08
C ARG A 87 12.41 -25.42 0.22
N ASP A 88 12.26 -24.36 -0.58
CA ASP A 88 11.17 -23.38 -0.46
C ASP A 88 11.04 -22.79 0.96
N GLN A 89 12.20 -22.55 1.59
CA GLN A 89 12.21 -21.87 2.88
C GLN A 89 11.70 -20.44 2.71
N GLN A 90 10.80 -20.06 3.58
CA GLN A 90 10.16 -18.76 3.58
C GLN A 90 9.81 -18.35 5.01
N ILE A 91 9.77 -17.04 5.25
CA ILE A 91 9.24 -16.44 6.46
C ILE A 91 7.97 -15.67 6.12
N GLU A 92 6.92 -15.89 6.90
CA GLU A 92 5.75 -15.00 6.93
C GLU A 92 5.70 -14.34 8.31
N VAL A 93 5.79 -13.03 8.32
CA VAL A 93 5.57 -12.19 9.51
C VAL A 93 4.14 -11.65 9.40
N ILE A 94 3.26 -12.10 10.28
CA ILE A 94 1.89 -11.60 10.35
C ILE A 94 1.78 -10.70 11.57
N LEU A 95 1.55 -9.42 11.32
CA LEU A 95 1.38 -8.40 12.34
C LEU A 95 -0.11 -8.10 12.53
N TYR A 96 -0.66 -8.47 13.67
CA TYR A 96 -2.02 -8.09 14.06
C TYR A 96 -1.95 -6.79 14.86
N LEU A 97 -2.63 -5.77 14.38
CA LEU A 97 -2.70 -4.45 15.02
C LEU A 97 -4.12 -4.14 15.48
N PRO A 98 -4.29 -3.65 16.72
CA PRO A 98 -5.59 -3.22 17.20
C PRO A 98 -6.19 -2.13 16.30
N VAL A 99 -7.50 -2.20 16.10
CA VAL A 99 -8.25 -1.09 15.48
C VAL A 99 -7.97 0.21 16.23
N ASN A 100 -7.88 1.33 15.50
CA ASN A 100 -7.48 2.66 15.97
C ASN A 100 -5.98 2.80 16.33
N THR A 101 -5.14 1.81 16.02
CA THR A 101 -3.68 1.96 16.09
C THR A 101 -3.18 2.78 14.89
N ARG A 102 -2.17 3.62 15.11
CA ARG A 102 -1.44 4.29 14.02
C ARG A 102 -0.26 3.43 13.61
N LEU A 103 -0.07 3.29 12.30
CA LEU A 103 1.02 2.55 11.68
C LEU A 103 1.76 3.46 10.70
N ILE A 104 3.08 3.45 10.77
CA ILE A 104 3.96 3.97 9.72
C ILE A 104 4.86 2.83 9.30
N ALA A 105 4.80 2.42 8.04
CA ALA A 105 5.67 1.41 7.47
C ALA A 105 6.83 2.13 6.77
N ALA A 106 8.08 1.81 7.15
CA ALA A 106 9.25 2.41 6.52
C ALA A 106 9.39 1.96 5.05
N THR A 107 9.99 2.81 4.20
CA THR A 107 10.18 2.55 2.75
C THR A 107 10.83 1.20 2.47
N ASN A 108 11.75 0.75 3.31
CA ASN A 108 12.46 -0.52 3.14
C ASN A 108 11.57 -1.75 3.34
N THR A 109 10.36 -1.62 3.89
CA THR A 109 9.39 -2.72 4.03
C THR A 109 8.71 -3.08 2.72
N ARG A 110 8.74 -2.19 1.73
CA ARG A 110 8.01 -2.30 0.46
C ARG A 110 8.23 -3.62 -0.27
N SER A 111 9.46 -4.12 -0.30
CA SER A 111 9.80 -5.37 -0.99
C SER A 111 9.21 -6.62 -0.35
N PHE A 112 8.72 -6.52 0.89
CA PHE A 112 8.17 -7.62 1.68
C PHE A 112 6.64 -7.65 1.68
N HIS A 113 5.97 -6.62 1.16
CA HIS A 113 4.50 -6.58 1.03
C HIS A 113 4.04 -7.50 -0.10
N LYS A 114 3.00 -8.28 0.13
CA LYS A 114 2.44 -9.18 -0.89
C LYS A 114 1.08 -8.74 -1.40
N ASN A 115 0.33 -7.94 -0.64
CA ASN A 115 -0.94 -7.31 -1.04
C ASN A 115 -1.93 -8.25 -1.74
N GLU A 116 -1.86 -9.54 -1.45
CA GLU A 116 -2.75 -10.52 -2.06
C GLU A 116 -3.99 -10.70 -1.19
N PRO A 117 -5.21 -10.67 -1.77
CA PRO A 117 -6.45 -10.81 -1.02
C PRO A 117 -6.51 -12.08 -0.15
N ILE A 118 -5.83 -13.15 -0.58
CA ILE A 118 -5.76 -14.41 0.15
C ILE A 118 -5.09 -14.26 1.53
N TYR A 119 -4.19 -13.28 1.68
CA TYR A 119 -3.50 -13.04 2.96
C TYR A 119 -4.29 -12.08 3.86
N ARG A 120 -5.33 -11.44 3.35
CA ARG A 120 -6.06 -10.37 4.06
C ARG A 120 -5.13 -9.27 4.58
N ASP A 121 -4.14 -8.95 3.78
CA ASP A 121 -3.19 -7.88 4.08
C ASP A 121 -3.90 -6.53 3.90
N ILE A 122 -3.83 -5.67 4.91
CA ILE A 122 -4.41 -4.33 4.88
C ILE A 122 -3.39 -3.24 4.59
N LEU A 123 -2.09 -3.56 4.59
CA LEU A 123 -1.03 -2.66 4.18
C LEU A 123 -0.78 -2.85 2.69
N ILE A 124 -1.05 -1.83 1.89
CA ILE A 124 -0.90 -1.90 0.44
C ILE A 124 0.38 -1.23 -0.05
N LEU A 125 0.83 -1.63 -1.23
CA LEU A 125 2.01 -1.06 -1.87
C LEU A 125 1.78 0.43 -2.16
N GLY A 126 2.70 1.28 -1.69
CA GLY A 126 2.59 2.73 -1.77
C GLY A 126 2.06 3.39 -0.49
N ASP A 127 1.80 2.61 0.55
CA ASP A 127 1.44 3.12 1.88
C ASP A 127 2.66 3.40 2.77
N GLU A 128 3.86 3.10 2.27
CA GLU A 128 5.08 3.37 3.02
C GLU A 128 5.23 4.86 3.31
N GLU A 129 5.79 5.19 4.47
CA GLU A 129 6.01 6.54 5.00
C GLU A 129 4.73 7.35 5.31
N LYS A 130 3.55 6.78 5.07
CA LYS A 130 2.28 7.42 5.41
C LYS A 130 1.85 7.07 6.82
N THR A 131 1.16 7.99 7.48
CA THR A 131 0.50 7.73 8.77
C THR A 131 -0.86 7.08 8.53
N LEU A 132 -0.93 5.78 8.77
CA LEU A 132 -2.13 4.97 8.56
C LEU A 132 -2.84 4.73 9.89
N LEU A 133 -4.15 4.91 9.93
CA LEU A 133 -5.02 4.46 11.01
C LEU A 133 -5.59 3.10 10.67
N ILE A 134 -5.40 2.11 11.55
CA ILE A 134 -5.95 0.78 11.36
C ILE A 134 -7.47 0.80 11.58
N THR A 135 -8.22 0.31 10.61
CA THR A 135 -9.67 0.13 10.68
C THR A 135 -10.03 -1.36 10.65
N PRO A 136 -11.27 -1.76 10.95
CA PRO A 136 -11.66 -3.18 10.89
C PRO A 136 -11.46 -3.82 9.51
N GLU A 137 -11.59 -3.04 8.44
CA GLU A 137 -11.60 -3.53 7.06
C GLU A 137 -10.36 -3.13 6.25
N GLY A 138 -9.47 -2.30 6.82
CA GLY A 138 -8.32 -1.81 6.08
C GLY A 138 -7.53 -0.74 6.82
N THR A 139 -7.09 0.27 6.09
CA THR A 139 -6.37 1.43 6.63
C THR A 139 -6.99 2.72 6.14
N GLN A 140 -6.90 3.76 6.95
CA GLN A 140 -7.22 5.14 6.58
C GLN A 140 -5.94 5.96 6.67
N CYS A 141 -5.56 6.63 5.58
CA CYS A 141 -4.43 7.54 5.59
C CYS A 141 -4.80 8.86 6.30
N LEU A 142 -3.99 9.29 7.26
CA LEU A 142 -4.24 10.51 8.03
C LEU A 142 -3.52 11.74 7.48
N ASP A 143 -2.46 11.55 6.72
CA ASP A 143 -1.60 12.59 6.16
C ASP A 143 -1.53 12.58 4.62
N CYS A 144 -2.36 11.75 3.98
CA CYS A 144 -2.49 11.79 2.54
C CYS A 144 -3.20 13.09 2.12
N ILE A 145 -2.60 13.81 1.20
CA ILE A 145 -3.29 14.86 0.47
C ILE A 145 -4.37 14.14 -0.33
N GLU A 146 -5.64 14.38 -0.01
CA GLU A 146 -6.70 14.05 -0.95
C GLU A 146 -6.38 14.86 -2.19
N GLU A 147 -5.90 14.20 -3.24
CA GLU A 147 -6.06 14.74 -4.58
C GLU A 147 -7.58 14.84 -4.74
N SER A 148 -8.12 16.00 -4.36
CA SER A 148 -9.45 16.38 -4.76
C SER A 148 -9.44 16.21 -6.27
N ASN A 149 -10.05 15.13 -6.75
CA ASN A 149 -10.61 15.08 -8.07
C ASN A 149 -11.60 16.25 -8.14
N THR A 150 -11.08 17.44 -8.36
CA THR A 150 -11.83 18.50 -8.99
C THR A 150 -12.16 17.87 -10.34
N ILE A 151 -13.28 17.16 -10.39
CA ILE A 151 -14.04 17.06 -11.60
C ILE A 151 -14.25 18.53 -11.94
N ILE A 152 -13.38 19.05 -12.78
CA ILE A 152 -13.67 20.26 -13.55
C ILE A 152 -14.90 19.81 -14.29
N ASP A 153 -16.06 20.17 -13.72
CA ASP A 153 -17.31 20.08 -14.39
C ASP A 153 -17.07 20.86 -15.68
N ALA A 154 -16.77 20.14 -16.76
CA ALA A 154 -16.58 20.68 -18.08
C ALA A 154 -17.95 21.12 -18.65
N ASN A 155 -18.78 21.68 -17.79
CA ASN A 155 -19.91 22.50 -18.18
C ASN A 155 -19.43 23.96 -18.27
N ILE A 156 -18.30 24.16 -18.96
CA ILE A 156 -18.04 25.42 -19.60
C ILE A 156 -19.03 25.45 -20.77
N GLN A 157 -20.23 25.92 -20.48
CA GLN A 157 -21.20 26.34 -21.46
C GLN A 157 -20.48 27.32 -22.36
N ALA A 158 -20.22 26.92 -23.60
CA ALA A 158 -19.63 27.81 -24.60
C ALA A 158 -20.42 29.10 -24.58
N PRO A 159 -19.77 30.29 -24.61
CA PRO A 159 -20.48 31.55 -24.67
C PRO A 159 -21.45 31.52 -25.83
N SER A 160 -22.72 31.78 -25.56
CA SER A 160 -23.76 31.85 -26.58
C SER A 160 -23.30 32.79 -27.71
N PRO A 161 -23.49 32.41 -28.99
CA PRO A 161 -23.17 33.32 -30.10
C PRO A 161 -23.91 34.64 -29.90
N PRO A 162 -23.30 35.79 -30.24
CA PRO A 162 -23.94 37.10 -30.12
C PRO A 162 -25.23 37.09 -30.91
N THR A 163 -26.32 37.52 -30.26
CA THR A 163 -27.64 37.65 -30.89
C THR A 163 -27.50 38.54 -32.13
N PRO A 164 -28.04 38.17 -33.30
CA PRO A 164 -28.01 39.01 -34.47
C PRO A 164 -28.72 40.34 -34.16
N PRO A 165 -28.24 41.48 -34.70
CA PRO A 165 -28.88 42.77 -34.46
C PRO A 165 -30.34 42.73 -34.98
N VAL A 166 -31.25 43.17 -34.13
CA VAL A 166 -32.65 43.27 -34.46
C VAL A 166 -32.81 44.22 -35.66
N PRO A 167 -33.55 43.86 -36.75
CA PRO A 167 -33.79 44.74 -37.87
C PRO A 167 -34.47 46.00 -37.37
N ILE A 168 -33.90 47.17 -37.69
CA ILE A 168 -34.49 48.47 -37.40
C ILE A 168 -35.67 48.62 -38.32
N GLU A 169 -36.91 48.69 -37.78
CA GLU A 169 -38.09 49.01 -38.58
C GLU A 169 -37.90 50.38 -39.25
N PRO A 170 -38.28 50.55 -40.53
CA PRO A 170 -38.17 51.82 -41.20
C PRO A 170 -39.10 52.83 -40.53
N VAL A 171 -38.55 53.96 -40.18
CA VAL A 171 -39.28 55.11 -39.60
C VAL A 171 -40.19 55.66 -40.67
N VAL A 172 -41.49 55.55 -40.47
CA VAL A 172 -42.50 56.15 -41.36
C VAL A 172 -42.44 57.70 -41.22
N PRO A 173 -42.26 58.46 -42.29
CA PRO A 173 -42.20 59.92 -42.18
C PRO A 173 -43.57 60.49 -41.77
N VAL A 174 -43.54 61.24 -40.68
CA VAL A 174 -44.72 61.96 -40.17
C VAL A 174 -45.06 63.13 -41.11
N VAL A 175 -46.20 63.06 -41.76
CA VAL A 175 -46.72 64.14 -42.59
C VAL A 175 -47.18 65.31 -41.72
N PRO A 176 -46.75 66.55 -41.97
CA PRO A 176 -47.18 67.67 -41.13
C PRO A 176 -48.66 68.00 -41.46
N VAL A 177 -49.45 67.98 -40.39
CA VAL A 177 -50.89 68.45 -40.51
C VAL A 177 -50.87 69.95 -40.53
N ASN A 178 -51.34 70.49 -41.68
CA ASN A 178 -51.51 71.91 -41.84
C ASN A 178 -52.85 72.32 -41.24
N THR A 179 -52.89 72.99 -40.14
CA THR A 179 -54.09 73.61 -39.57
C THR A 179 -54.09 75.08 -39.92
N ASN A 180 -54.68 75.36 -41.08
CA ASN A 180 -55.22 76.67 -41.32
C ASN A 180 -56.72 76.60 -41.04
N GLN A 181 -57.20 77.39 -40.06
CA GLN A 181 -58.57 77.96 -40.03
C GLN A 181 -58.65 79.16 -39.11
N ASN A 182 -58.99 80.26 -39.74
CA ASN A 182 -59.90 81.35 -39.38
C ASN A 182 -60.24 81.58 -37.90
#